data_64649822eb13e28c94ed7eb7aa1efee3
#
_entry.id   64649822eb13e28c94ed7eb7aa1efee3
#
_cell.length_a   1.000
_cell.length_b   1.000
_cell.length_c   1.000
_cell.angle_alpha   90.00
_cell.angle_beta   90.00
_cell.angle_gamma   90.00
#
_symmetry.space_group_name_H-M   'P 1'
#
loop_
_entity.id
_entity.type
_entity.pdbx_description
1 polymer ?
#
loop_
_entity_poly.entity_id
_entity_poly.type
_entity_poly.pdbx_seq_one_letter_code
_entity_poly.pdbx_strand_id
1 'polypeptide(L)'
;MAPTQAEPPKRRRIGVLTSGGDAPGMNGAVRAVVRMALYSDCEAYTILEGYEGLVNGGDMIRQVQWEDVRGWLSCGGTLIGSARSMSFRERPGRMQAAKNMVLRGIDALIVCGGDGSLTGADVFRGEWPALLDELIQNGELTKEQVEPYRVLNIVGLVGSIDNDMSGTDATIGCYSSLTRICDAVDDVFDTAFSHQRGFVIEVMGRHCGWLALMSAISTGADWLFIPENPPRDGWEDEMCANIVKVGLFHSPSVCIR
;
A
#
# COMPACT_ATOMS: atom_id res chain seq x y z
N MET A 1 -0.27 23.29 51.85
CA MET A 1 -0.39 23.33 50.40
C MET A 1 -0.04 21.92 49.92
N ALA A 2 -1.01 21.18 49.42
CA ALA A 2 -0.73 19.87 48.76
C ALA A 2 0.02 20.14 47.44
N PRO A 3 1.02 19.33 47.08
CA PRO A 3 1.70 19.50 45.80
C PRO A 3 0.68 19.27 44.68
N THR A 4 0.53 20.25 43.80
CA THR A 4 -0.22 20.15 42.57
C THR A 4 0.37 18.98 41.78
N GLN A 5 -0.35 17.86 41.67
CA GLN A 5 0.07 16.77 40.80
C GLN A 5 0.13 17.32 39.36
N ALA A 6 1.32 17.32 38.78
CA ALA A 6 1.49 17.64 37.37
C ALA A 6 0.60 16.68 36.56
N GLU A 7 -0.23 17.21 35.68
CA GLU A 7 -0.99 16.41 34.76
C GLU A 7 -0.01 15.46 34.01
N PRO A 8 -0.36 14.16 33.87
CA PRO A 8 0.51 13.25 33.15
C PRO A 8 0.70 13.79 31.72
N PRO A 9 1.91 13.63 31.14
CA PRO A 9 2.18 14.11 29.79
C PRO A 9 1.14 13.52 28.82
N LYS A 10 0.58 14.38 27.97
CA LYS A 10 -0.43 13.97 26.98
C LYS A 10 0.16 12.86 26.10
N ARG A 11 -0.48 11.69 26.07
CA ARG A 11 -0.05 10.57 25.23
C ARG A 11 -0.11 10.97 23.77
N ARG A 12 0.89 10.56 23.01
CA ARG A 12 0.91 10.74 21.55
C ARG A 12 -0.17 9.89 20.89
N ARG A 13 -0.73 10.37 19.79
CA ARG A 13 -1.79 9.70 19.03
C ARG A 13 -1.32 9.39 17.62
N ILE A 14 -1.24 8.11 17.31
CA ILE A 14 -0.74 7.62 16.03
C ILE A 14 -1.91 7.10 15.21
N GLY A 15 -2.14 7.70 14.04
CA GLY A 15 -3.10 7.22 13.04
C GLY A 15 -2.42 6.30 12.04
N VAL A 16 -3.11 5.24 11.62
CA VAL A 16 -2.69 4.38 10.52
C VAL A 16 -3.81 4.22 9.52
N LEU A 17 -3.48 4.31 8.24
CA LEU A 17 -4.38 4.07 7.12
C LEU A 17 -3.74 3.18 6.07
N THR A 18 -4.57 2.48 5.31
CA THR A 18 -4.20 1.79 4.07
C THR A 18 -4.83 2.52 2.88
N SER A 19 -4.09 2.71 1.81
CA SER A 19 -4.54 3.48 0.65
C SER A 19 -4.07 2.87 -0.66
N GLY A 20 -4.87 3.02 -1.70
CA GLY A 20 -4.60 2.45 -3.02
C GLY A 20 -5.09 1.01 -3.17
N GLY A 21 -4.43 0.20 -3.99
CA GLY A 21 -4.70 -1.24 -4.08
C GLY A 21 -4.29 -1.96 -2.80
N ASP A 22 -5.07 -2.95 -2.41
CA ASP A 22 -4.69 -3.83 -1.31
C ASP A 22 -3.53 -4.75 -1.72
N ALA A 23 -2.68 -5.07 -0.77
CA ALA A 23 -1.58 -6.00 -0.94
C ALA A 23 -1.55 -7.00 0.22
N PRO A 24 -1.22 -8.28 -0.04
CA PRO A 24 -1.03 -9.26 1.02
C PRO A 24 0.00 -8.76 2.04
N GLY A 25 -0.35 -8.80 3.32
CA GLY A 25 0.51 -8.31 4.41
C GLY A 25 0.14 -6.92 4.96
N MET A 26 -0.73 -6.16 4.32
CA MET A 26 -1.18 -4.85 4.84
C MET A 26 -1.81 -4.96 6.24
N ASN A 27 -2.64 -5.96 6.48
CA ASN A 27 -3.23 -6.17 7.81
C ASN A 27 -2.18 -6.49 8.86
N GLY A 28 -1.15 -7.25 8.51
CA GLY A 28 0.01 -7.51 9.37
C GLY A 28 0.75 -6.23 9.74
N ALA A 29 0.94 -5.33 8.76
CA ALA A 29 1.57 -4.02 8.95
C ALA A 29 0.73 -3.13 9.88
N VAL A 30 -0.58 -3.00 9.63
CA VAL A 30 -1.49 -2.23 10.50
C VAL A 30 -1.47 -2.78 11.93
N ARG A 31 -1.56 -4.11 12.08
CA ARG A 31 -1.45 -4.76 13.40
C ARG A 31 -0.13 -4.43 14.11
N ALA A 32 0.99 -4.46 13.39
CA ALA A 32 2.29 -4.13 13.96
C ALA A 32 2.35 -2.67 14.42
N VAL A 33 1.83 -1.74 13.62
CA VAL A 33 1.73 -0.32 13.97
C VAL A 33 0.90 -0.12 15.23
N VAL A 34 -0.33 -0.67 15.28
CA VAL A 34 -1.23 -0.53 16.43
C VAL A 34 -0.57 -1.06 17.70
N ARG A 35 -0.01 -2.27 17.64
CA ARG A 35 0.62 -2.89 18.82
C ARG A 35 1.88 -2.17 19.26
N MET A 36 2.70 -1.70 18.34
CA MET A 36 3.90 -0.94 18.68
C MET A 36 3.56 0.42 19.28
N ALA A 37 2.54 1.12 18.74
CA ALA A 37 2.05 2.36 19.31
C ALA A 37 1.60 2.18 20.77
N LEU A 38 0.75 1.18 21.03
CA LEU A 38 0.27 0.88 22.38
C LEU A 38 1.39 0.42 23.33
N TYR A 39 2.34 -0.38 22.83
CA TYR A 39 3.52 -0.79 23.59
C TYR A 39 4.39 0.40 24.00
N SER A 40 4.46 1.42 23.14
CA SER A 40 5.19 2.67 23.37
C SER A 40 4.39 3.73 24.15
N ASP A 41 3.34 3.34 24.85
CA ASP A 41 2.44 4.22 25.62
C ASP A 41 1.78 5.32 24.78
N CYS A 42 1.54 5.05 23.48
CA CYS A 42 0.79 5.91 22.59
C CYS A 42 -0.67 5.41 22.45
N GLU A 43 -1.58 6.28 22.05
CA GLU A 43 -2.91 5.88 21.60
C GLU A 43 -2.85 5.55 20.10
N ALA A 44 -3.49 4.46 19.69
CA ALA A 44 -3.55 4.02 18.30
C ALA A 44 -4.93 4.28 17.68
N TYR A 45 -4.93 4.80 16.46
CA TYR A 45 -6.14 5.07 15.68
C TYR A 45 -6.04 4.42 14.30
N THR A 46 -7.07 3.71 13.89
CA THR A 46 -7.24 3.27 12.51
C THR A 46 -8.13 4.25 11.75
N ILE A 47 -7.75 4.56 10.53
CA ILE A 47 -8.51 5.42 9.64
C ILE A 47 -9.08 4.53 8.55
N LEU A 48 -10.40 4.37 8.53
CA LEU A 48 -11.10 3.52 7.60
C LEU A 48 -11.11 4.14 6.20
N GLU A 49 -11.12 3.31 5.16
CA GLU A 49 -11.18 3.74 3.76
C GLU A 49 -10.05 4.71 3.35
N GLY A 50 -8.89 4.60 4.01
CA GLY A 50 -7.70 5.37 3.67
C GLY A 50 -7.88 6.90 3.78
N TYR A 51 -7.41 7.63 2.78
CA TYR A 51 -7.52 9.09 2.76
C TYR A 51 -8.96 9.59 2.71
N GLU A 52 -9.89 8.80 2.14
CA GLU A 52 -11.30 9.17 2.12
C GLU A 52 -11.86 9.28 3.54
N GLY A 53 -11.55 8.30 4.39
CA GLY A 53 -11.95 8.34 5.79
C GLY A 53 -11.26 9.44 6.59
N LEU A 54 -10.03 9.80 6.22
CA LEU A 54 -9.34 10.93 6.84
C LEU A 54 -10.03 12.27 6.53
N VAL A 55 -10.50 12.44 5.29
CA VAL A 55 -11.27 13.61 4.85
C VAL A 55 -12.65 13.64 5.50
N ASN A 56 -13.35 12.51 5.55
CA ASN A 56 -14.69 12.42 6.12
C ASN A 56 -14.69 12.58 7.65
N GLY A 57 -13.63 12.12 8.33
CA GLY A 57 -13.50 12.23 9.77
C GLY A 57 -14.54 11.43 10.55
N GLY A 58 -14.96 11.95 11.71
CA GLY A 58 -16.02 11.33 12.51
C GLY A 58 -15.75 9.86 12.85
N ASP A 59 -16.70 8.97 12.54
CA ASP A 59 -16.61 7.54 12.82
C ASP A 59 -15.63 6.78 11.92
N MET A 60 -15.08 7.44 10.90
CA MET A 60 -14.05 6.85 10.06
C MET A 60 -12.67 6.83 10.75
N ILE A 61 -12.49 7.60 11.81
CA ILE A 61 -11.25 7.64 12.61
C ILE A 61 -11.54 7.01 13.97
N ARG A 62 -11.08 5.77 14.16
CA ARG A 62 -11.43 4.95 15.34
C ARG A 62 -10.21 4.69 16.21
N GLN A 63 -10.34 4.95 17.49
CA GLN A 63 -9.36 4.48 18.47
C GLN A 63 -9.46 2.96 18.56
N VAL A 64 -8.31 2.29 18.60
CA VAL A 64 -8.21 0.83 18.66
C VAL A 64 -7.32 0.37 19.79
N GLN A 65 -7.62 -0.83 20.31
CA GLN A 65 -6.91 -1.47 21.40
C GLN A 65 -6.12 -2.68 20.92
N TRP A 66 -5.33 -3.25 21.80
CA TRP A 66 -4.47 -4.40 21.51
C TRP A 66 -5.23 -5.61 20.96
N GLU A 67 -6.44 -5.86 21.45
CA GLU A 67 -7.25 -7.01 21.06
C GLU A 67 -7.98 -6.82 19.73
N ASP A 68 -8.24 -5.57 19.32
CA ASP A 68 -8.98 -5.27 18.08
C ASP A 68 -8.25 -5.77 16.85
N VAL A 69 -6.92 -5.83 16.89
CA VAL A 69 -6.07 -6.31 15.79
C VAL A 69 -5.66 -7.78 15.94
N ARG A 70 -6.32 -8.52 16.86
CA ARG A 70 -6.06 -9.95 17.06
C ARG A 70 -6.48 -10.74 15.80
N GLY A 71 -5.61 -11.65 15.34
CA GLY A 71 -5.86 -12.48 14.17
C GLY A 71 -5.63 -11.80 12.82
N TRP A 72 -5.30 -10.50 12.77
CA TRP A 72 -5.13 -9.78 11.51
C TRP A 72 -3.92 -10.23 10.68
N LEU A 73 -2.93 -10.85 11.29
CA LEU A 73 -1.68 -11.24 10.61
C LEU A 73 -1.92 -12.20 9.43
N SER A 74 -2.89 -13.10 9.56
CA SER A 74 -3.21 -14.11 8.54
C SER A 74 -4.35 -13.71 7.60
N CYS A 75 -4.91 -12.50 7.76
CA CYS A 75 -5.98 -12.02 6.90
C CYS A 75 -5.39 -11.30 5.68
N GLY A 76 -5.83 -11.69 4.48
CA GLY A 76 -5.52 -10.97 3.23
C GLY A 76 -6.35 -9.70 3.10
N GLY A 77 -6.02 -8.90 2.08
CA GLY A 77 -6.68 -7.62 1.84
C GLY A 77 -6.35 -6.57 2.90
N THR A 78 -7.28 -5.66 3.15
CA THR A 78 -7.20 -4.65 4.21
C THR A 78 -8.50 -4.54 4.99
N LEU A 79 -8.46 -4.87 6.29
CA LEU A 79 -9.62 -4.87 7.17
C LEU A 79 -10.12 -3.46 7.52
N ILE A 80 -9.26 -2.45 7.40
CA ILE A 80 -9.66 -1.04 7.58
C ILE A 80 -10.13 -0.40 6.27
N GLY A 81 -10.16 -1.15 5.18
CA GLY A 81 -10.59 -0.68 3.88
C GLY A 81 -9.59 0.24 3.20
N SER A 82 -9.81 0.45 1.91
CA SER A 82 -9.03 1.35 1.07
C SER A 82 -9.92 1.95 0.00
N ALA A 83 -9.86 3.25 -0.19
CA ALA A 83 -10.57 3.95 -1.24
C ALA A 83 -9.64 4.88 -2.03
N ARG A 84 -9.98 5.09 -3.30
CA ARG A 84 -9.35 6.13 -4.13
C ARG A 84 -10.04 7.45 -3.83
N SER A 85 -9.50 8.22 -2.88
CA SER A 85 -10.06 9.52 -2.53
C SER A 85 -9.77 10.56 -3.61
N MET A 86 -10.82 10.99 -4.33
CA MET A 86 -10.71 12.12 -5.25
C MET A 86 -10.64 13.43 -4.48
N SER A 87 -11.35 13.54 -3.35
CA SER A 87 -11.36 14.72 -2.50
C SER A 87 -9.98 15.04 -1.92
N PHE A 88 -9.23 14.02 -1.47
CA PHE A 88 -7.87 14.23 -0.94
C PHE A 88 -6.86 14.70 -2.00
N ARG A 89 -7.10 14.42 -3.29
CA ARG A 89 -6.24 14.94 -4.38
C ARG A 89 -6.34 16.44 -4.50
N GLU A 90 -7.47 17.00 -4.13
CA GLU A 90 -7.72 18.44 -4.13
C GLU A 90 -7.32 19.07 -2.79
N ARG A 91 -6.86 20.34 -2.82
CA ARG A 91 -6.43 21.05 -1.64
C ARG A 91 -7.50 21.17 -0.55
N PRO A 92 -8.80 21.43 -0.87
CA PRO A 92 -9.84 21.49 0.15
C PRO A 92 -10.01 20.19 0.94
N GLY A 93 -9.88 19.03 0.28
CA GLY A 93 -9.93 17.73 0.95
C GLY A 93 -8.74 17.51 1.88
N ARG A 94 -7.52 17.89 1.47
CA ARG A 94 -6.34 17.85 2.35
C ARG A 94 -6.48 18.81 3.55
N MET A 95 -7.09 19.97 3.35
CA MET A 95 -7.40 20.91 4.44
C MET A 95 -8.39 20.30 5.44
N GLN A 96 -9.45 19.65 4.95
CA GLN A 96 -10.41 18.93 5.82
C GLN A 96 -9.74 17.76 6.57
N ALA A 97 -8.87 17.01 5.90
CA ALA A 97 -8.07 15.94 6.53
C ALA A 97 -7.17 16.48 7.66
N ALA A 98 -6.49 17.60 7.43
CA ALA A 98 -5.66 18.27 8.44
C ALA A 98 -6.49 18.70 9.64
N LYS A 99 -7.65 19.32 9.41
CA LYS A 99 -8.60 19.71 10.46
C LYS A 99 -9.03 18.50 11.29
N ASN A 100 -9.39 17.39 10.65
CA ASN A 100 -9.81 16.17 11.34
C ASN A 100 -8.70 15.58 12.20
N MET A 101 -7.44 15.59 11.72
CA MET A 101 -6.30 15.14 12.51
C MET A 101 -6.09 15.98 13.76
N VAL A 102 -6.10 17.31 13.62
CA VAL A 102 -5.94 18.24 14.77
C VAL A 102 -7.06 18.06 15.78
N LEU A 103 -8.32 18.00 15.33
CA LEU A 103 -9.48 17.82 16.22
C LEU A 103 -9.45 16.46 16.95
N ARG A 104 -8.95 15.39 16.30
CA ARG A 104 -8.74 14.07 16.93
C ARG A 104 -7.48 14.00 17.76
N GLY A 105 -6.62 15.00 17.66
CA GLY A 105 -5.35 15.06 18.37
C GLY A 105 -4.30 14.08 17.84
N ILE A 106 -4.41 13.65 16.58
CA ILE A 106 -3.44 12.77 15.92
C ILE A 106 -2.22 13.58 15.52
N ASP A 107 -1.06 13.23 16.06
CA ASP A 107 0.21 13.92 15.85
C ASP A 107 1.20 13.15 14.97
N ALA A 108 0.86 11.92 14.60
CA ALA A 108 1.63 11.11 13.68
C ALA A 108 0.70 10.26 12.79
N LEU A 109 1.04 10.15 11.51
CA LEU A 109 0.29 9.39 10.53
C LEU A 109 1.18 8.34 9.86
N ILE A 110 0.72 7.10 9.83
CA ILE A 110 1.37 6.03 9.08
C ILE A 110 0.48 5.66 7.91
N VAL A 111 1.05 5.74 6.72
CA VAL A 111 0.37 5.47 5.45
C VAL A 111 0.94 4.18 4.86
N CYS A 112 0.12 3.15 4.72
CA CYS A 112 0.48 1.92 4.04
C CYS A 112 -0.15 1.90 2.65
N GLY A 113 0.67 1.91 1.59
CA GLY A 113 0.17 1.92 0.22
C GLY A 113 1.27 1.99 -0.82
N GLY A 114 0.86 2.01 -2.09
CA GLY A 114 1.77 2.12 -3.24
C GLY A 114 2.20 3.56 -3.52
N ASP A 115 2.90 3.74 -4.63
CA ASP A 115 3.53 4.99 -5.07
C ASP A 115 2.60 6.21 -4.97
N GLY A 116 1.41 6.16 -5.58
CA GLY A 116 0.47 7.27 -5.53
C GLY A 116 -0.01 7.63 -4.13
N SER A 117 -0.11 6.66 -3.22
CA SER A 117 -0.51 6.91 -1.83
C SER A 117 0.61 7.56 -1.02
N LEU A 118 1.85 7.14 -1.25
CA LEU A 118 3.02 7.72 -0.58
C LEU A 118 3.38 9.10 -1.14
N THR A 119 3.20 9.32 -2.45
CA THR A 119 3.27 10.65 -3.04
C THR A 119 2.23 11.60 -2.43
N GLY A 120 0.98 11.13 -2.24
CA GLY A 120 -0.05 11.90 -1.54
C GLY A 120 0.33 12.24 -0.10
N ALA A 121 1.00 11.34 0.60
CA ALA A 121 1.54 11.56 1.94
C ALA A 121 2.61 12.66 1.96
N ASP A 122 3.53 12.66 0.99
CA ASP A 122 4.59 13.67 0.87
C ASP A 122 4.04 15.06 0.54
N VAL A 123 3.11 15.14 -0.41
CA VAL A 123 2.38 16.39 -0.71
C VAL A 123 1.67 16.92 0.53
N PHE A 124 0.97 16.06 1.26
CA PHE A 124 0.25 16.45 2.49
C PHE A 124 1.22 16.97 3.56
N ARG A 125 2.35 16.31 3.74
CA ARG A 125 3.42 16.77 4.64
C ARG A 125 3.97 18.14 4.23
N GLY A 126 4.24 18.32 2.94
CA GLY A 126 4.77 19.57 2.41
C GLY A 126 3.80 20.75 2.56
N GLU A 127 2.51 20.52 2.38
CA GLU A 127 1.47 21.54 2.52
C GLU A 127 1.04 21.78 3.99
N TRP A 128 1.37 20.89 4.91
CA TRP A 128 0.85 20.86 6.28
C TRP A 128 0.89 22.21 7.01
N PRO A 129 2.02 22.93 7.05
CA PRO A 129 2.07 24.24 7.74
C PRO A 129 1.09 25.25 7.14
N ALA A 130 1.01 25.30 5.81
CA ALA A 130 0.13 26.23 5.11
C ALA A 130 -1.36 25.88 5.30
N LEU A 131 -1.70 24.58 5.35
CA LEU A 131 -3.06 24.12 5.63
C LEU A 131 -3.50 24.55 7.05
N LEU A 132 -2.63 24.42 8.04
CA LEU A 132 -2.91 24.83 9.41
C LEU A 132 -3.10 26.33 9.54
N ASP A 133 -2.25 27.13 8.88
CA ASP A 133 -2.37 28.60 8.92
C ASP A 133 -3.67 29.07 8.24
N GLU A 134 -4.06 28.42 7.13
CA GLU A 134 -5.34 28.71 6.45
C GLU A 134 -6.55 28.35 7.32
N LEU A 135 -6.51 27.21 8.03
CA LEU A 135 -7.58 26.80 8.97
C LEU A 135 -7.73 27.80 10.13
N ILE A 136 -6.62 28.40 10.60
CA ILE A 136 -6.67 29.45 11.62
C ILE A 136 -7.28 30.73 11.02
N GLN A 137 -6.85 31.13 9.81
CA GLN A 137 -7.36 32.36 9.15
C GLN A 137 -8.86 32.26 8.87
N ASN A 138 -9.33 31.07 8.48
CA ASN A 138 -10.75 30.80 8.25
C ASN A 138 -11.58 30.71 9.54
N GLY A 139 -10.95 30.73 10.72
CA GLY A 139 -11.61 30.59 12.01
C GLY A 139 -12.12 29.16 12.31
N GLU A 140 -11.62 28.15 11.58
CA GLU A 140 -12.02 26.77 11.74
C GLU A 140 -11.26 26.06 12.88
N LEU A 141 -10.06 26.54 13.18
CA LEU A 141 -9.23 26.11 14.32
C LEU A 141 -8.64 27.35 15.03
N THR A 142 -8.36 27.20 16.31
CA THR A 142 -7.65 28.25 17.08
C THR A 142 -6.13 28.00 17.05
N LYS A 143 -5.35 29.04 17.33
CA LYS A 143 -3.89 28.93 17.42
C LYS A 143 -3.47 27.93 18.50
N GLU A 144 -4.16 27.89 19.62
CA GLU A 144 -3.90 26.99 20.75
C GLU A 144 -4.16 25.52 20.37
N GLN A 145 -5.18 25.27 19.54
CA GLN A 145 -5.45 23.92 19.03
C GLN A 145 -4.38 23.42 18.06
N VAL A 146 -3.82 24.30 17.25
CA VAL A 146 -2.85 23.98 16.20
C VAL A 146 -1.43 23.86 16.72
N GLU A 147 -1.06 24.63 17.75
CA GLU A 147 0.31 24.74 18.25
C GLU A 147 1.00 23.38 18.52
N PRO A 148 0.34 22.37 19.14
CA PRO A 148 0.95 21.06 19.36
C PRO A 148 1.18 20.24 18.06
N TYR A 149 0.59 20.66 16.94
CA TYR A 149 0.56 19.91 15.67
C TYR A 149 1.27 20.64 14.53
N ARG A 150 2.13 21.60 14.82
CA ARG A 150 2.85 22.38 13.80
C ARG A 150 3.69 21.53 12.86
N VAL A 151 4.13 20.36 13.31
CA VAL A 151 4.92 19.41 12.51
C VAL A 151 4.12 18.12 12.35
N LEU A 152 3.87 17.72 11.11
CA LEU A 152 3.29 16.42 10.78
C LEU A 152 4.39 15.36 10.75
N ASN A 153 4.34 14.42 11.70
CA ASN A 153 5.15 13.19 11.61
C ASN A 153 4.42 12.20 10.71
N ILE A 154 4.98 11.92 9.54
CA ILE A 154 4.39 10.96 8.60
C ILE A 154 5.41 9.92 8.19
N VAL A 155 4.98 8.65 8.13
CA VAL A 155 5.80 7.52 7.71
C VAL A 155 5.04 6.72 6.67
N GLY A 156 5.70 6.41 5.55
CA GLY A 156 5.20 5.53 4.51
C GLY A 156 5.63 4.08 4.73
N LEU A 157 4.69 3.13 4.57
CA LEU A 157 4.95 1.71 4.44
C LEU A 157 4.62 1.29 3.01
N VAL A 158 5.56 0.63 2.35
CA VAL A 158 5.50 0.32 0.91
C VAL A 158 4.59 -0.89 0.64
N GLY A 159 3.28 -0.66 0.60
CA GLY A 159 2.26 -1.66 0.33
C GLY A 159 1.95 -1.74 -1.17
N SER A 160 2.61 -2.63 -1.89
CA SER A 160 2.40 -2.90 -3.32
C SER A 160 2.79 -4.33 -3.64
N ILE A 161 2.17 -4.92 -4.66
CA ILE A 161 2.58 -6.24 -5.17
C ILE A 161 3.61 -6.12 -6.30
N ASP A 162 3.69 -4.96 -6.96
CA ASP A 162 4.46 -4.77 -8.19
C ASP A 162 5.98 -4.69 -7.96
N ASN A 163 6.41 -4.47 -6.72
CA ASN A 163 7.81 -4.24 -6.34
C ASN A 163 8.47 -3.10 -7.13
N ASP A 164 7.71 -2.03 -7.39
CA ASP A 164 8.03 -0.91 -8.27
C ASP A 164 8.54 0.34 -7.54
N MET A 165 8.91 0.20 -6.27
CA MET A 165 9.31 1.35 -5.43
C MET A 165 10.81 1.33 -5.15
N SER A 166 11.48 2.41 -5.50
CA SER A 166 12.91 2.58 -5.21
C SER A 166 13.18 2.83 -3.72
N GLY A 167 14.36 2.43 -3.25
CA GLY A 167 14.78 2.63 -1.87
C GLY A 167 14.30 1.54 -0.89
N THR A 168 13.64 0.50 -1.38
CA THR A 168 13.29 -0.71 -0.60
C THR A 168 13.73 -1.96 -1.35
N ASP A 169 14.08 -3.02 -0.63
CA ASP A 169 14.45 -4.31 -1.22
C ASP A 169 13.21 -5.06 -1.71
N ALA A 170 12.09 -4.91 -1.00
CA ALA A 170 10.84 -5.55 -1.33
C ALA A 170 9.65 -4.75 -0.80
N THR A 171 8.57 -4.70 -1.60
CA THR A 171 7.30 -4.15 -1.17
C THR A 171 6.46 -5.18 -0.42
N ILE A 172 5.58 -4.68 0.47
CA ILE A 172 4.64 -5.54 1.19
C ILE A 172 3.67 -6.16 0.19
N GLY A 173 3.74 -7.49 0.02
CA GLY A 173 2.87 -8.25 -0.86
C GLY A 173 3.52 -8.81 -2.12
N CYS A 174 4.69 -8.34 -2.55
CA CYS A 174 5.31 -8.82 -3.80
C CYS A 174 5.62 -10.31 -3.78
N TYR A 175 6.21 -10.84 -2.71
CA TYR A 175 6.52 -12.27 -2.62
C TYR A 175 5.28 -13.15 -2.48
N SER A 176 4.25 -12.70 -1.79
CA SER A 176 2.98 -13.43 -1.71
C SER A 176 2.30 -13.52 -3.07
N SER A 177 2.35 -12.44 -3.86
CA SER A 177 1.84 -12.43 -5.24
C SER A 177 2.67 -13.30 -6.16
N LEU A 178 3.99 -13.25 -6.07
CA LEU A 178 4.89 -14.10 -6.85
C LEU A 178 4.61 -15.59 -6.60
N THR A 179 4.44 -15.99 -5.33
CA THR A 179 4.11 -17.38 -4.99
C THR A 179 2.79 -17.81 -5.66
N ARG A 180 1.75 -16.95 -5.60
CA ARG A 180 0.46 -17.26 -6.25
C ARG A 180 0.57 -17.37 -7.76
N ILE A 181 1.42 -16.56 -8.39
CA ILE A 181 1.67 -16.66 -9.83
C ILE A 181 2.35 -17.99 -10.15
N CYS A 182 3.39 -18.37 -9.41
CA CYS A 182 4.09 -19.64 -9.62
C CYS A 182 3.16 -20.85 -9.44
N ASP A 183 2.36 -20.88 -8.36
CA ASP A 183 1.34 -21.93 -8.13
C ASP A 183 0.38 -22.04 -9.33
N ALA A 184 -0.13 -20.92 -9.84
CA ALA A 184 -1.05 -20.90 -10.97
C ALA A 184 -0.39 -21.33 -12.29
N VAL A 185 0.89 -21.02 -12.50
CA VAL A 185 1.65 -21.48 -13.67
C VAL A 185 1.86 -22.99 -13.59
N ASP A 186 2.21 -23.52 -12.43
CA ASP A 186 2.40 -24.96 -12.23
C ASP A 186 1.11 -25.73 -12.51
N ASP A 187 -0.03 -25.26 -12.02
CA ASP A 187 -1.35 -25.86 -12.29
C ASP A 187 -1.69 -25.87 -13.79
N VAL A 188 -1.37 -24.81 -14.52
CA VAL A 188 -1.62 -24.69 -15.96
C VAL A 188 -0.63 -25.52 -16.76
N PHE A 189 0.60 -25.69 -16.28
CA PHE A 189 1.64 -26.43 -16.97
C PHE A 189 1.26 -27.90 -17.20
N ASP A 190 0.68 -28.55 -16.20
CA ASP A 190 0.22 -29.96 -16.34
C ASP A 190 -0.87 -30.09 -17.42
N THR A 191 -1.76 -29.08 -17.50
CA THR A 191 -2.78 -29.04 -18.56
C THR A 191 -2.17 -28.75 -19.93
N ALA A 192 -1.19 -27.87 -20.00
CA ALA A 192 -0.44 -27.56 -21.21
C ALA A 192 0.24 -28.82 -21.77
N PHE A 193 0.87 -29.57 -20.90
CA PHE A 193 1.51 -30.83 -21.24
C PHE A 193 0.49 -31.88 -21.74
N SER A 194 -0.61 -32.09 -21.02
CA SER A 194 -1.63 -33.09 -21.36
C SER A 194 -2.30 -32.82 -22.69
N HIS A 195 -2.50 -31.55 -23.05
CA HIS A 195 -3.20 -31.14 -24.28
C HIS A 195 -2.26 -30.66 -25.39
N GLN A 196 -0.95 -30.61 -25.13
CA GLN A 196 0.07 -30.07 -26.04
C GLN A 196 -0.29 -28.68 -26.55
N ARG A 197 -0.55 -27.76 -25.62
CA ARG A 197 -0.95 -26.37 -25.88
C ARG A 197 0.06 -25.39 -25.29
N GLY A 198 0.22 -24.27 -25.97
CA GLY A 198 0.89 -23.11 -25.40
C GLY A 198 -0.10 -22.26 -24.61
N PHE A 199 0.36 -21.69 -23.48
CA PHE A 199 -0.41 -20.77 -22.66
C PHE A 199 0.31 -19.43 -22.57
N VAL A 200 -0.46 -18.34 -22.63
CA VAL A 200 0.01 -16.99 -22.32
C VAL A 200 -0.64 -16.57 -21.02
N ILE A 201 0.18 -16.29 -20.03
CA ILE A 201 -0.26 -15.91 -18.69
C ILE A 201 0.03 -14.43 -18.48
N GLU A 202 -1.01 -13.64 -18.27
CA GLU A 202 -0.90 -12.23 -17.95
C GLU A 202 -0.85 -12.04 -16.45
N VAL A 203 0.18 -11.32 -15.97
CA VAL A 203 0.35 -10.97 -14.56
C VAL A 203 0.21 -9.46 -14.37
N MET A 204 0.04 -9.02 -13.13
CA MET A 204 -0.01 -7.60 -12.81
C MET A 204 1.38 -6.97 -12.87
N GLY A 205 1.43 -5.64 -13.01
CA GLY A 205 2.67 -4.87 -13.13
C GLY A 205 2.67 -3.99 -14.37
N ARG A 206 1.77 -2.99 -14.45
CA ARG A 206 1.59 -2.16 -15.65
C ARG A 206 2.87 -1.45 -16.10
N HIS A 207 3.69 -0.99 -15.16
CA HIS A 207 4.90 -0.21 -15.42
C HIS A 207 6.17 -0.87 -14.87
N CYS A 208 6.04 -2.06 -14.27
CA CYS A 208 7.13 -2.80 -13.68
C CYS A 208 6.99 -4.29 -14.00
N GLY A 209 7.97 -4.86 -14.67
CA GLY A 209 8.01 -6.25 -15.07
C GLY A 209 8.56 -7.20 -14.02
N TRP A 210 8.73 -6.77 -12.77
CA TRP A 210 9.35 -7.59 -11.74
C TRP A 210 8.60 -8.90 -11.50
N LEU A 211 7.26 -8.85 -11.35
CA LEU A 211 6.44 -10.05 -11.17
C LEU A 211 6.55 -11.00 -12.36
N ALA A 212 6.43 -10.46 -13.58
CA ALA A 212 6.55 -11.25 -14.81
C ALA A 212 7.94 -11.90 -14.93
N LEU A 213 9.01 -11.13 -14.69
CA LEU A 213 10.39 -11.60 -14.78
C LEU A 213 10.67 -12.69 -13.73
N MET A 214 10.33 -12.43 -12.48
CA MET A 214 10.60 -13.38 -11.38
C MET A 214 9.79 -14.66 -11.52
N SER A 215 8.53 -14.57 -11.95
CA SER A 215 7.72 -15.76 -12.23
C SER A 215 8.24 -16.53 -13.43
N ALA A 216 8.64 -15.86 -14.51
CA ALA A 216 9.23 -16.53 -15.69
C ALA A 216 10.50 -17.31 -15.33
N ILE A 217 11.40 -16.71 -14.55
CA ILE A 217 12.61 -17.38 -14.08
C ILE A 217 12.28 -18.57 -13.18
N SER A 218 11.32 -18.39 -12.25
CA SER A 218 10.97 -19.43 -11.28
C SER A 218 10.27 -20.65 -11.91
N THR A 219 9.46 -20.42 -12.94
CA THR A 219 8.66 -21.47 -13.60
C THR A 219 9.26 -21.98 -14.91
N GLY A 220 10.35 -21.36 -15.38
CA GLY A 220 10.99 -21.75 -16.64
C GLY A 220 10.17 -21.40 -17.88
N ALA A 221 9.47 -20.25 -17.89
CA ALA A 221 8.69 -19.81 -19.04
C ALA A 221 9.57 -19.63 -20.29
N ASP A 222 9.02 -20.03 -21.45
CA ASP A 222 9.74 -20.01 -22.73
C ASP A 222 9.84 -18.62 -23.34
N TRP A 223 8.93 -17.71 -22.97
CA TRP A 223 8.88 -16.35 -23.47
C TRP A 223 8.39 -15.37 -22.41
N LEU A 224 8.92 -14.15 -22.43
CA LEU A 224 8.64 -13.13 -21.44
C LEU A 224 8.45 -11.77 -22.11
N PHE A 225 7.39 -11.06 -21.71
CA PHE A 225 7.19 -9.64 -22.01
C PHE A 225 7.24 -8.81 -20.72
N ILE A 226 8.04 -7.77 -20.72
CA ILE A 226 8.13 -6.80 -19.61
C ILE A 226 8.13 -5.36 -20.14
N PRO A 227 7.58 -4.40 -19.41
CA PRO A 227 7.55 -2.99 -19.85
C PRO A 227 8.93 -2.38 -20.05
N GLU A 228 9.93 -2.83 -19.30
CA GLU A 228 11.31 -2.32 -19.36
C GLU A 228 12.05 -2.74 -20.65
N ASN A 229 11.60 -3.82 -21.28
CA ASN A 229 12.11 -4.31 -22.54
C ASN A 229 10.96 -4.62 -23.51
N PRO A 230 10.33 -3.59 -24.08
CA PRO A 230 9.22 -3.78 -24.99
C PRO A 230 9.66 -4.57 -26.24
N PRO A 231 8.77 -5.37 -26.82
CA PRO A 231 9.10 -6.17 -28.00
C PRO A 231 9.48 -5.28 -29.17
N ARG A 232 10.48 -5.73 -29.96
CA ARG A 232 10.96 -5.05 -31.18
C ARG A 232 10.17 -5.54 -32.38
N ASP A 233 10.26 -4.79 -33.49
CA ASP A 233 9.66 -5.24 -34.77
C ASP A 233 10.16 -6.65 -35.15
N GLY A 234 9.24 -7.53 -35.51
CA GLY A 234 9.53 -8.92 -35.86
C GLY A 234 9.59 -9.90 -34.69
N TRP A 235 9.23 -9.47 -33.46
CA TRP A 235 9.22 -10.32 -32.29
C TRP A 235 8.25 -11.51 -32.42
N GLU A 236 7.19 -11.37 -33.20
CA GLU A 236 6.19 -12.41 -33.44
C GLU A 236 6.82 -13.62 -34.15
N ASP A 237 7.65 -13.37 -35.17
CA ASP A 237 8.34 -14.43 -35.91
C ASP A 237 9.37 -15.15 -35.03
N GLU A 238 10.09 -14.40 -34.19
CA GLU A 238 11.05 -14.97 -33.24
C GLU A 238 10.34 -15.81 -32.17
N MET A 239 9.26 -15.32 -31.59
CA MET A 239 8.46 -16.05 -30.63
C MET A 239 7.88 -17.33 -31.24
N CYS A 240 7.29 -17.24 -32.44
CA CYS A 240 6.76 -18.41 -33.15
C CYS A 240 7.85 -19.44 -33.45
N ALA A 241 9.03 -19.01 -33.86
CA ALA A 241 10.15 -19.92 -34.11
C ALA A 241 10.60 -20.65 -32.83
N ASN A 242 10.63 -19.94 -31.69
CA ASN A 242 10.93 -20.54 -30.39
C ASN A 242 9.85 -21.54 -29.95
N ILE A 243 8.57 -21.20 -30.05
CA ILE A 243 7.46 -22.10 -29.72
C ILE A 243 7.50 -23.37 -30.56
N VAL A 244 7.72 -23.24 -31.88
CA VAL A 244 7.84 -24.39 -32.76
C VAL A 244 9.04 -25.28 -32.37
N LYS A 245 10.18 -24.67 -32.05
CA LYS A 245 11.37 -25.42 -31.62
C LYS A 245 11.10 -26.17 -30.31
N VAL A 246 10.46 -25.56 -29.32
CA VAL A 246 10.07 -26.22 -28.06
C VAL A 246 9.06 -27.33 -28.32
N GLY A 247 8.04 -27.08 -29.13
CA GLY A 247 7.00 -28.06 -29.49
C GLY A 247 7.57 -29.31 -30.20
N LEU A 248 8.65 -29.19 -30.96
CA LEU A 248 9.33 -30.34 -31.59
C LEU A 248 9.94 -31.30 -30.55
N PHE A 249 10.20 -30.85 -29.34
CA PHE A 249 10.68 -31.69 -28.23
C PHE A 249 9.56 -32.24 -27.34
N HIS A 250 8.30 -32.14 -27.75
CA HIS A 250 7.11 -32.57 -26.99
C HIS A 250 6.98 -31.87 -25.62
N SER A 251 7.44 -30.62 -25.52
CA SER A 251 7.31 -29.78 -24.32
C SER A 251 6.20 -28.77 -24.52
N PRO A 252 5.37 -28.52 -23.53
CA PRO A 252 4.38 -27.42 -23.56
C PRO A 252 5.11 -26.09 -23.51
N SER A 253 4.52 -25.06 -24.11
CA SER A 253 5.08 -23.71 -24.09
C SER A 253 4.30 -22.82 -23.14
N VAL A 254 4.99 -22.10 -22.27
CA VAL A 254 4.41 -21.09 -21.37
C VAL A 254 5.07 -19.75 -21.64
N CYS A 255 4.23 -18.74 -21.92
CA CYS A 255 4.65 -17.36 -22.07
C CYS A 255 4.07 -16.54 -20.93
N ILE A 256 4.85 -15.64 -20.34
CA ILE A 256 4.40 -14.74 -19.28
C ILE A 256 4.49 -13.29 -19.77
N ARG A 257 3.45 -12.53 -19.47
CA ARG A 257 3.31 -11.13 -19.85
C ARG A 257 2.97 -10.26 -18.64
#